data_4c09188930041ccd1f988980133ae38d
#
_entry.id   4c09188930041ccd1f988980133ae38d
#
_cell.length_a   1.000
_cell.length_b   1.000
_cell.length_c   1.000
_cell.angle_alpha   90.00
_cell.angle_beta   90.00
_cell.angle_gamma   90.00
#
_symmetry.space_group_name_H-M   'P 1'
#
loop_
_entity.id
_entity.type
_entity.pdbx_description
1 polymer ?
#
loop_
_entity_poly.entity_id
_entity_poly.type
_entity_poly.pdbx_seq_one_letter_code
_entity_poly.pdbx_strand_id
1 'polypeptide(L)'
;MNYDISKLAAEFKVSTRTIRYYEELGLLIPKRSETGRRIFSKKDYTRLKLIFRGKRYGFQLEEIKEMIELFDKDRSGVKQLEKTISYGKEKIKEVNARIEELTLMKEEMEKLLLEFEKRLTNGGK
;
A
#
# COMPACT_ATOMS: atom_id res chain seq x y z
N MET A 1 14.74 -19.09 -8.78
CA MET A 1 15.35 -18.63 -7.55
C MET A 1 14.34 -18.75 -6.40
N ASN A 2 14.78 -19.33 -5.30
CA ASN A 2 13.91 -19.57 -4.15
C ASN A 2 14.35 -18.76 -2.95
N TYR A 3 13.39 -18.38 -2.13
CA TYR A 3 13.62 -17.56 -0.94
C TYR A 3 13.04 -18.26 0.28
N ASP A 4 13.73 -18.19 1.40
CA ASP A 4 13.11 -18.57 2.66
C ASP A 4 12.42 -17.33 3.27
N ILE A 5 11.56 -17.56 4.27
CA ILE A 5 10.77 -16.48 4.85
C ILE A 5 11.66 -15.41 5.53
N SER A 6 12.76 -15.83 6.12
CA SER A 6 13.69 -14.91 6.80
C SER A 6 14.36 -13.97 5.80
N LYS A 7 14.76 -14.49 4.64
CA LYS A 7 15.34 -13.68 3.58
C LYS A 7 14.36 -12.64 3.06
N LEU A 8 13.12 -13.06 2.80
CA LEU A 8 12.08 -12.16 2.33
C LEU A 8 11.78 -11.07 3.35
N ALA A 9 11.65 -11.45 4.62
CA ALA A 9 11.38 -10.51 5.69
C ALA A 9 12.49 -9.46 5.79
N ALA A 10 13.74 -9.90 5.73
CA ALA A 10 14.89 -9.00 5.78
C ALA A 10 14.92 -8.05 4.58
N GLU A 11 14.69 -8.57 3.38
CA GLU A 11 14.73 -7.78 2.16
C GLU A 11 13.65 -6.71 2.10
N PHE A 12 12.44 -7.04 2.52
CA PHE A 12 11.33 -6.09 2.55
C PHE A 12 11.23 -5.31 3.85
N LYS A 13 12.13 -5.55 4.80
CA LYS A 13 12.18 -4.86 6.09
C LYS A 13 10.87 -4.99 6.87
N VAL A 14 10.34 -6.20 6.90
CA VAL A 14 9.11 -6.54 7.62
C VAL A 14 9.37 -7.78 8.47
N SER A 15 8.43 -8.10 9.35
CA SER A 15 8.52 -9.31 10.16
C SER A 15 8.11 -10.54 9.35
N THR A 16 8.58 -11.72 9.76
CA THR A 16 8.12 -12.98 9.16
C THR A 16 6.63 -13.17 9.38
N ARG A 17 6.10 -12.62 10.47
CA ARG A 17 4.67 -12.65 10.79
C ARG A 17 3.84 -11.95 9.70
N THR A 18 4.33 -10.81 9.19
CA THR A 18 3.68 -10.08 8.11
C THR A 18 3.56 -10.93 6.86
N ILE A 19 4.64 -11.62 6.49
CA ILE A 19 4.66 -12.48 5.31
C ILE A 19 3.71 -13.67 5.49
N ARG A 20 3.70 -14.29 6.67
CA ARG A 20 2.77 -15.39 6.99
C ARG A 20 1.31 -14.92 6.90
N TYR A 21 1.03 -13.69 7.30
CA TYR A 21 -0.30 -13.11 7.20
C TYR A 21 -0.76 -13.04 5.74
N TYR A 22 0.10 -12.61 4.83
CA TYR A 22 -0.23 -12.56 3.40
C TYR A 22 -0.42 -13.95 2.80
N GLU A 23 0.30 -14.94 3.31
CA GLU A 23 0.06 -16.33 2.94
C GLU A 23 -1.34 -16.76 3.38
N GLU A 24 -1.72 -16.45 4.62
CA GLU A 24 -3.06 -16.77 5.14
C GLU A 24 -4.18 -16.14 4.32
N LEU A 25 -3.94 -14.94 3.79
CA LEU A 25 -4.91 -14.25 2.94
C LEU A 25 -4.94 -14.79 1.51
N GLY A 26 -4.09 -15.75 1.19
CA GLY A 26 -4.01 -16.32 -0.15
C GLY A 26 -3.27 -15.47 -1.17
N LEU A 27 -2.57 -14.45 -0.72
CA LEU A 27 -1.80 -13.57 -1.60
C LEU A 27 -0.46 -14.18 -1.97
N LEU A 28 0.07 -15.06 -1.13
CA LEU A 28 1.31 -15.80 -1.36
C LEU A 28 1.00 -17.29 -1.25
N ILE A 29 1.61 -18.08 -2.12
CA ILE A 29 1.40 -19.54 -2.15
C ILE A 29 2.76 -20.23 -2.20
N PRO A 30 3.49 -20.26 -1.08
CA PRO A 30 4.79 -20.93 -1.05
C PRO A 30 4.62 -22.44 -1.09
N LYS A 31 5.65 -23.09 -1.59
CA LYS A 31 5.76 -24.57 -1.51
C LYS A 31 6.40 -24.92 -0.17
N ARG A 32 6.26 -26.16 0.24
CA ARG A 32 6.90 -26.69 1.44
C ARG A 32 8.04 -27.62 1.04
N SER A 33 9.16 -27.53 1.74
CA SER A 33 10.26 -28.49 1.59
C SER A 33 9.90 -29.80 2.28
N GLU A 34 10.73 -30.82 2.12
CA GLU A 34 10.56 -32.11 2.80
C GLU A 34 10.50 -31.95 4.33
N THR A 35 11.21 -30.93 4.86
CA THR A 35 11.22 -30.65 6.29
C THR A 35 10.10 -29.71 6.74
N GLY A 36 9.18 -29.39 5.85
CA GLY A 36 8.03 -28.53 6.16
C GLY A 36 8.32 -27.04 6.11
N ARG A 37 9.49 -26.63 5.66
CA ARG A 37 9.85 -25.22 5.56
C ARG A 37 9.21 -24.58 4.34
N ARG A 38 8.82 -23.30 4.47
CA ARG A 38 8.27 -22.52 3.36
C ARG A 38 9.36 -22.20 2.35
N ILE A 39 9.05 -22.40 1.08
CA ILE A 39 9.91 -22.04 -0.05
C ILE A 39 9.12 -21.09 -0.93
N PHE A 40 9.54 -19.83 -0.95
CA PHE A 40 8.89 -18.80 -1.75
C PHE A 40 9.57 -18.70 -3.12
N SER A 41 8.76 -18.61 -4.17
CA SER A 41 9.24 -18.52 -5.53
C SER A 41 9.49 -17.07 -5.94
N LYS A 42 10.08 -16.88 -7.12
CA LYS A 42 10.21 -15.55 -7.72
C LYS A 42 8.83 -14.90 -7.94
N LYS A 43 7.82 -15.71 -8.23
CA LYS A 43 6.44 -15.25 -8.37
C LYS A 43 5.93 -14.64 -7.06
N ASP A 44 6.19 -15.30 -5.95
CA ASP A 44 5.84 -14.79 -4.61
C ASP A 44 6.58 -13.50 -4.32
N TYR A 45 7.85 -13.42 -4.68
CA TYR A 45 8.64 -12.20 -4.53
C TYR A 45 8.02 -11.02 -5.28
N THR A 46 7.63 -11.24 -6.53
CA THR A 46 6.98 -10.22 -7.36
C THR A 46 5.65 -9.79 -6.75
N ARG A 47 4.88 -10.74 -6.23
CA ARG A 47 3.61 -10.45 -5.54
C ARG A 47 3.83 -9.59 -4.30
N LEU A 48 4.88 -9.88 -3.52
CA LEU A 48 5.22 -9.06 -2.36
C LEU A 48 5.53 -7.62 -2.75
N LYS A 49 6.27 -7.43 -3.84
CA LYS A 49 6.53 -6.08 -4.35
C LYS A 49 5.23 -5.34 -4.66
N LEU A 50 4.29 -6.01 -5.32
CA LEU A 50 2.99 -5.44 -5.67
C LEU A 50 2.17 -5.12 -4.42
N ILE A 51 2.19 -6.01 -3.45
CA ILE A 51 1.47 -5.83 -2.18
C ILE A 51 1.97 -4.58 -1.45
N PHE A 52 3.28 -4.48 -1.25
CA PHE A 52 3.85 -3.35 -0.51
C PHE A 52 3.71 -2.03 -1.26
N ARG A 53 3.83 -2.05 -2.58
CA ARG A 53 3.59 -0.85 -3.41
C ARG A 53 2.13 -0.40 -3.29
N GLY A 54 1.19 -1.33 -3.41
CA GLY A 54 -0.23 -1.03 -3.28
C GLY A 54 -0.57 -0.46 -1.92
N LYS A 55 -0.06 -1.06 -0.87
CA LYS A 55 -0.26 -0.57 0.50
C LYS A 55 0.32 0.82 0.70
N ARG A 56 1.48 1.08 0.15
CA ARG A 56 2.12 2.39 0.23
C ARG A 56 1.24 3.49 -0.36
N TYR A 57 0.53 3.18 -1.44
CA TYR A 57 -0.36 4.13 -2.10
C TYR A 57 -1.79 4.11 -1.58
N GLY A 58 -2.04 3.35 -0.52
CA GLY A 58 -3.33 3.35 0.17
C GLY A 58 -4.41 2.47 -0.43
N PHE A 59 -4.02 1.50 -1.28
CA PHE A 59 -4.97 0.52 -1.78
C PHE A 59 -5.37 -0.47 -0.69
N GLN A 60 -6.62 -0.91 -0.74
CA GLN A 60 -7.11 -1.95 0.16
C GLN A 60 -6.55 -3.32 -0.27
N LEU A 61 -6.40 -4.23 0.69
CA LEU A 61 -5.88 -5.57 0.37
C LEU A 61 -6.75 -6.31 -0.63
N GLU A 62 -8.06 -6.13 -0.58
CA GLU A 62 -8.99 -6.73 -1.55
C GLU A 62 -8.71 -6.24 -2.98
N GLU A 63 -8.40 -4.96 -3.12
CA GLU A 63 -8.05 -4.37 -4.43
C GLU A 63 -6.73 -4.94 -4.95
N ILE A 64 -5.74 -5.06 -4.05
CA ILE A 64 -4.43 -5.63 -4.39
C ILE A 64 -4.58 -7.09 -4.80
N LYS A 65 -5.37 -7.85 -4.06
CA LYS A 65 -5.65 -9.25 -4.35
C LYS A 65 -6.29 -9.41 -5.73
N GLU A 66 -7.26 -8.57 -6.04
CA GLU A 66 -7.92 -8.59 -7.35
C GLU A 66 -6.94 -8.34 -8.49
N MET A 67 -6.05 -7.36 -8.32
CA MET A 67 -5.02 -7.06 -9.33
C MET A 67 -4.08 -8.25 -9.54
N ILE A 68 -3.67 -8.91 -8.46
CA ILE A 68 -2.81 -10.09 -8.53
C ILE A 68 -3.53 -11.25 -9.23
N GLU A 69 -4.78 -11.50 -8.89
CA GLU A 69 -5.58 -12.57 -9.50
C GLU A 69 -5.82 -12.35 -10.99
N LEU A 70 -6.04 -11.10 -11.39
CA LEU A 70 -6.19 -10.76 -12.81
C LEU A 70 -4.93 -11.03 -13.60
N PHE A 71 -3.77 -10.76 -13.03
CA PHE A 71 -2.49 -11.07 -13.67
C PHE A 71 -2.33 -12.57 -13.87
N ASP A 72 -2.76 -13.39 -12.90
CA ASP A 72 -2.70 -14.85 -13.01
C ASP A 72 -3.65 -15.39 -14.07
N LYS A 73 -4.81 -14.76 -14.26
CA LYS A 73 -5.81 -15.20 -15.24
C LYS A 73 -5.47 -14.79 -16.67
N ASP A 74 -4.86 -13.63 -16.83
CA ASP A 74 -4.49 -13.08 -18.14
C ASP A 74 -2.99 -12.87 -18.20
N ARG A 75 -2.28 -13.81 -18.81
CA ARG A 75 -0.82 -13.79 -18.90
C ARG A 75 -0.29 -12.64 -19.76
N SER A 76 -1.12 -12.05 -20.61
CA SER A 76 -0.72 -10.87 -21.38
C SER A 76 -0.53 -9.67 -20.46
N GLY A 77 -1.17 -9.68 -19.30
CA GLY A 77 -1.14 -8.58 -18.35
C GLY A 77 -2.03 -7.40 -18.71
N VAL A 78 -2.77 -7.48 -19.81
CA VAL A 78 -3.61 -6.37 -20.27
C VAL A 78 -4.72 -6.06 -19.28
N LYS A 79 -5.43 -7.08 -18.81
CA LYS A 79 -6.53 -6.89 -17.86
C LYS A 79 -6.03 -6.35 -16.52
N GLN A 80 -4.88 -6.83 -16.07
CA GLN A 80 -4.26 -6.35 -14.84
C GLN A 80 -3.87 -4.88 -14.98
N LEU A 81 -3.30 -4.49 -16.13
CA LEU A 81 -2.94 -3.09 -16.40
C LEU A 81 -4.17 -2.20 -16.45
N GLU A 82 -5.23 -2.63 -17.14
CA GLU A 82 -6.49 -1.88 -17.21
C GLU A 82 -7.07 -1.63 -15.83
N LYS A 83 -7.09 -2.65 -14.98
CA LYS A 83 -7.62 -2.53 -13.63
C LYS A 83 -6.73 -1.63 -12.77
N THR A 84 -5.41 -1.77 -12.90
CA THR A 84 -4.44 -0.93 -12.17
C THR A 84 -4.61 0.54 -12.54
N ILE A 85 -4.79 0.83 -13.83
CA ILE A 85 -5.02 2.20 -14.31
C ILE A 85 -6.31 2.75 -13.74
N SER A 86 -7.38 1.97 -13.77
CA SER A 86 -8.68 2.38 -13.22
C SER A 86 -8.58 2.71 -11.73
N TYR A 87 -7.99 1.82 -10.95
CA TYR A 87 -7.78 2.04 -9.51
C TYR A 87 -6.87 3.24 -9.25
N GLY A 88 -5.83 3.40 -10.07
CA GLY A 88 -4.91 4.53 -9.95
C GLY A 88 -5.61 5.87 -10.15
N LYS A 89 -6.47 5.96 -11.16
CA LYS A 89 -7.24 7.17 -11.42
C LYS A 89 -8.17 7.52 -10.26
N GLU A 90 -8.86 6.52 -9.71
CA GLU A 90 -9.71 6.72 -8.54
C GLU A 90 -8.91 7.18 -7.32
N LYS A 91 -7.75 6.56 -7.10
CA LYS A 91 -6.89 6.91 -5.98
C LYS A 91 -6.35 8.35 -6.10
N ILE A 92 -6.02 8.78 -7.32
CA ILE A 92 -5.56 10.16 -7.56
C ILE A 92 -6.67 11.15 -7.24
N LYS A 93 -7.93 10.83 -7.60
CA LYS A 93 -9.08 11.67 -7.24
C LYS A 93 -9.22 11.82 -5.73
N GLU A 94 -9.08 10.71 -4.99
CA GLU A 94 -9.12 10.72 -3.52
C GLU A 94 -8.01 11.59 -2.94
N VAL A 95 -6.79 11.45 -3.47
CA VAL A 95 -5.64 12.23 -3.02
C VAL A 95 -5.86 13.71 -3.29
N ASN A 96 -6.36 14.07 -4.47
CA ASN A 96 -6.64 15.47 -4.82
C ASN A 96 -7.70 16.07 -3.88
N ALA A 97 -8.75 15.31 -3.57
CA ALA A 97 -9.77 15.74 -2.61
C ALA A 97 -9.16 15.98 -1.22
N ARG A 98 -8.25 15.12 -0.80
CA ARG A 98 -7.57 15.24 0.48
C ARG A 98 -6.65 16.47 0.52
N ILE A 99 -5.94 16.72 -0.56
CA ILE A 99 -5.08 17.92 -0.70
C ILE A 99 -5.94 19.19 -0.54
N GLU A 100 -7.09 19.21 -1.20
CA GLU A 100 -8.01 20.35 -1.11
C GLU A 100 -8.50 20.57 0.32
N GLU A 101 -8.92 19.49 1.00
CA GLU A 101 -9.33 19.56 2.41
C GLU A 101 -8.22 20.11 3.30
N LEU A 102 -7.01 19.62 3.13
CA LEU A 102 -5.86 20.05 3.92
C LEU A 102 -5.48 21.51 3.63
N THR A 103 -5.61 21.93 2.38
CA THR A 103 -5.34 23.32 1.97
C THR A 103 -6.32 24.27 2.66
N LEU A 104 -7.60 23.92 2.65
CA LEU A 104 -8.63 24.73 3.33
C LEU A 104 -8.40 24.78 4.85
N MET A 105 -8.07 23.65 5.44
CA MET A 105 -7.76 23.57 6.88
C MET A 105 -6.57 24.45 7.23
N LYS A 106 -5.52 24.41 6.43
CA LYS A 106 -4.33 25.23 6.61
C LYS A 106 -4.68 26.71 6.58
N GLU A 107 -5.47 27.13 5.60
CA GLU A 107 -5.90 28.52 5.45
C GLU A 107 -6.70 28.99 6.68
N GLU A 108 -7.59 28.16 7.18
CA GLU A 108 -8.36 28.44 8.39
C GLU A 108 -7.45 28.60 9.60
N MET A 109 -6.49 27.69 9.75
CA MET A 109 -5.53 27.74 10.85
C MET A 109 -4.67 29.01 10.80
N GLU A 110 -4.24 29.40 9.60
CA GLU A 110 -3.44 30.61 9.40
C GLU A 110 -4.22 31.87 9.81
N LYS A 111 -5.50 31.93 9.47
CA LYS A 111 -6.36 33.05 9.86
C LYS A 111 -6.54 33.12 11.37
N LEU A 112 -6.77 32.00 12.01
CA LEU A 112 -6.92 31.92 13.46
C LEU A 112 -5.63 32.34 14.18
N LEU A 113 -4.49 31.89 13.70
CA LEU A 113 -3.21 32.27 14.27
C LEU A 113 -2.97 33.76 14.19
N LEU A 114 -3.26 34.35 13.03
CA LEU A 114 -3.14 35.81 12.84
C LEU A 114 -4.03 36.57 13.84
N GLU A 115 -5.26 36.12 14.00
CA GLU A 115 -6.20 36.71 14.94
C GLU A 115 -5.70 36.61 16.37
N PHE A 116 -5.19 35.45 16.77
CA PHE A 116 -4.65 35.24 18.12
C PHE A 116 -3.40 36.07 18.36
N GLU A 117 -2.52 36.19 17.38
CA GLU A 117 -1.32 36.99 17.45
C GLU A 117 -1.67 38.48 17.65
N LYS A 118 -2.68 38.96 16.93
CA LYS A 118 -3.17 40.35 17.10
C LYS A 118 -3.74 40.58 18.50
N ARG A 119 -4.51 39.61 18.99
CA ARG A 119 -5.06 39.71 20.35
C ARG A 119 -3.99 39.74 21.41
N LEU A 120 -2.94 38.94 21.23
CA LEU A 120 -1.79 38.90 22.14
C LEU A 120 -1.05 40.26 22.12
N THR A 121 -0.81 40.83 20.93
CA THR A 121 -0.17 42.13 20.75
C THR A 121 -0.97 43.25 21.41
N ASN A 122 -2.30 43.16 21.38
CA ASN A 122 -3.21 44.15 21.97
C ASN A 122 -3.53 43.85 23.45
N GLY A 123 -2.67 43.11 24.13
CA GLY A 123 -2.85 42.79 25.55
C GLY A 123 -3.94 41.77 25.84
N GLY A 124 -4.23 40.88 24.88
CA GLY A 124 -5.21 39.82 25.06
C GLY A 124 -6.66 40.23 24.83
N LYS A 125 -6.89 41.36 24.22
CA LYS A 125 -8.25 41.86 23.96
C LYS A 125 -8.88 41.34 22.65
#